data_924b32fcbafa23af39db90a4757fc8c0
#
_entry.id   924b32fcbafa23af39db90a4757fc8c0
#
_cell.length_a   1.000
_cell.length_b   1.000
_cell.length_c   1.000
_cell.angle_alpha   90.00
_cell.angle_beta   90.00
_cell.angle_gamma   90.00
#
_symmetry.space_group_name_H-M   'P 1'
#
loop_
_entity.id
_entity.type
_entity.pdbx_description
1 polymer ?
#
loop_
_entity_poly.entity_id
_entity_poly.type
_entity_poly.pdbx_seq_one_letter_code
_entity_poly.pdbx_strand_id
1 'polypeptide(L)'
;GYGLEPAQIARLRAAHEAILAKGRAKTGGAEWFAVNADFHETIAGGSRNRFFLQAVRQQNSLRRIQEFGEFPHLSSERIIQSCREHLEILDALARGDRHWAEALLMRHLELAVRYIAAEDSAASKRAAASD
;
A
#
# COMPACT_ATOMS: atom_id res chain seq x y z
N GLY A 1 -22.12 2.54 11.59
CA GLY A 1 -21.32 1.48 11.79
C GLY A 1 -19.86 1.69 11.50
N TYR A 2 -19.11 0.81 12.02
CA TYR A 2 -17.71 0.72 11.75
C TYR A 2 -17.49 0.11 10.37
N GLY A 3 -16.67 0.73 9.57
CA GLY A 3 -16.26 0.15 8.32
C GLY A 3 -16.51 1.02 7.11
N LEU A 4 -16.20 0.45 5.94
CA LEU A 4 -16.37 1.14 4.67
C LEU A 4 -17.76 0.91 4.12
N GLU A 5 -18.28 1.93 3.45
CA GLU A 5 -19.49 1.79 2.68
C GLU A 5 -19.23 0.89 1.45
N PRO A 6 -20.25 0.13 0.98
CA PRO A 6 -20.06 -0.70 -0.20
C PRO A 6 -19.54 0.05 -1.43
N ALA A 7 -19.94 1.31 -1.60
CA ALA A 7 -19.48 2.14 -2.70
C ALA A 7 -17.97 2.44 -2.61
N GLN A 8 -17.46 2.63 -1.39
CA GLN A 8 -16.02 2.83 -1.18
C GLN A 8 -15.22 1.58 -1.51
N ILE A 9 -15.71 0.42 -1.08
CA ILE A 9 -15.07 -0.86 -1.40
C ILE A 9 -15.05 -1.08 -2.92
N ALA A 10 -16.17 -0.82 -3.60
CA ALA A 10 -16.25 -0.98 -5.05
C ALA A 10 -15.30 -0.04 -5.79
N ARG A 11 -15.18 1.20 -5.33
CA ARG A 11 -14.27 2.19 -5.91
C ARG A 11 -12.81 1.75 -5.77
N LEU A 12 -12.42 1.32 -4.57
CA LEU A 12 -11.06 0.85 -4.33
C LEU A 12 -10.75 -0.40 -5.14
N ARG A 13 -11.69 -1.33 -5.19
CA ARG A 13 -11.54 -2.55 -5.99
C ARG A 13 -11.31 -2.23 -7.46
N ALA A 14 -12.13 -1.33 -8.03
CA ALA A 14 -12.01 -0.95 -9.42
C ALA A 14 -10.64 -0.33 -9.74
N ALA A 15 -10.12 0.52 -8.85
CA ALA A 15 -8.80 1.12 -9.02
C ALA A 15 -7.69 0.07 -9.05
N HIS A 16 -7.77 -0.93 -8.18
CA HIS A 16 -6.78 -2.01 -8.12
C HIS A 16 -6.88 -2.95 -9.32
N GLU A 17 -8.09 -3.28 -9.73
CA GLU A 17 -8.30 -4.11 -10.91
C GLU A 17 -7.79 -3.43 -12.19
N ALA A 18 -7.93 -2.12 -12.27
CA ALA A 18 -7.40 -1.34 -13.38
C ALA A 18 -5.87 -1.43 -13.47
N ILE A 19 -5.18 -1.42 -12.33
CA ILE A 19 -3.73 -1.59 -12.29
C ILE A 19 -3.33 -2.99 -12.76
N LEU A 20 -4.02 -4.03 -12.29
CA LEU A 20 -3.75 -5.40 -12.72
C LEU A 20 -4.02 -5.59 -14.21
N ALA A 21 -5.07 -4.95 -14.74
CA ALA A 21 -5.41 -5.04 -16.16
C ALA A 21 -4.38 -4.39 -17.08
N LYS A 22 -3.75 -3.30 -16.64
CA LYS A 22 -2.68 -2.64 -17.40
C LYS A 22 -1.42 -3.48 -17.50
N GLY A 23 -1.18 -4.35 -16.54
CA GLY A 23 0.00 -5.17 -16.48
C GLY A 23 1.24 -4.43 -16.02
N ARG A 24 2.32 -5.17 -15.91
CA ARG A 24 3.58 -4.74 -15.27
C ARG A 24 4.21 -3.52 -15.92
N ALA A 25 4.22 -3.47 -17.24
CA ALA A 25 5.02 -2.51 -17.98
C ALA A 25 4.38 -1.13 -18.06
N LYS A 26 3.11 -1.00 -17.71
CA LYS A 26 2.32 0.21 -17.95
C LYS A 26 1.91 0.99 -16.71
N THR A 27 2.19 0.47 -15.52
CA THR A 27 1.85 1.17 -14.28
C THR A 27 3.01 2.03 -13.85
N GLY A 28 2.82 3.35 -13.85
CA GLY A 28 3.82 4.28 -13.35
C GLY A 28 3.85 4.33 -11.83
N GLY A 29 5.00 4.76 -11.27
CA GLY A 29 5.17 4.90 -9.84
C GLY A 29 4.18 5.88 -9.21
N ALA A 30 3.95 7.02 -9.86
CA ALA A 30 3.02 8.03 -9.36
C ALA A 30 1.58 7.51 -9.35
N GLU A 31 1.18 6.75 -10.36
CA GLU A 31 -0.15 6.15 -10.41
C GLU A 31 -0.36 5.16 -9.27
N TRP A 32 0.61 4.26 -9.07
CA TRP A 32 0.56 3.32 -7.96
C TRP A 32 0.56 4.03 -6.61
N PHE A 33 1.41 5.06 -6.45
CA PHE A 33 1.45 5.82 -5.21
C PHE A 33 0.07 6.38 -4.85
N ALA A 34 -0.63 6.96 -5.83
CA ALA A 34 -1.96 7.53 -5.59
C ALA A 34 -2.98 6.46 -5.17
N VAL A 35 -3.00 5.32 -5.84
CA VAL A 35 -3.91 4.21 -5.52
C VAL A 35 -3.59 3.64 -4.14
N ASN A 36 -2.33 3.44 -3.84
CA ASN A 36 -1.86 2.90 -2.57
C ASN A 36 -2.22 3.83 -1.39
N ALA A 37 -1.96 5.13 -1.54
CA ALA A 37 -2.28 6.11 -0.52
C ALA A 37 -3.80 6.21 -0.29
N ASP A 38 -4.58 6.26 -1.35
CA ASP A 38 -6.04 6.30 -1.26
C ASP A 38 -6.60 5.07 -0.54
N PHE A 39 -6.09 3.90 -0.87
CA PHE A 39 -6.49 2.66 -0.20
C PHE A 39 -6.23 2.73 1.30
N HIS A 40 -5.01 3.05 1.69
CA HIS A 40 -4.63 3.08 3.10
C HIS A 40 -5.40 4.16 3.88
N GLU A 41 -5.54 5.34 3.32
CA GLU A 41 -6.25 6.44 3.98
C GLU A 41 -7.75 6.16 4.11
N THR A 42 -8.36 5.58 3.08
CA THR A 42 -9.78 5.25 3.11
C THR A 42 -10.07 4.19 4.17
N ILE A 43 -9.26 3.14 4.22
CA ILE A 43 -9.44 2.09 5.22
C ILE A 43 -9.18 2.62 6.63
N ALA A 44 -8.13 3.40 6.81
CA ALA A 44 -7.81 3.99 8.11
C ALA A 44 -8.89 4.96 8.57
N GLY A 45 -9.48 5.70 7.64
CA GLY A 45 -10.58 6.61 7.93
C GLY A 45 -11.85 5.88 8.39
N GLY A 46 -12.07 4.65 7.92
CA GLY A 46 -13.17 3.81 8.40
C GLY A 46 -12.86 3.11 9.71
N SER A 47 -11.62 3.16 10.16
CA SER A 47 -11.18 2.58 11.42
C SER A 47 -11.27 3.64 12.52
N ARG A 48 -11.74 3.24 13.71
CA ARG A 48 -11.74 4.13 14.88
C ARG A 48 -10.44 4.03 15.68
N ASN A 49 -9.45 3.32 15.18
CA ASN A 49 -8.18 3.13 15.84
C ASN A 49 -7.18 4.20 15.44
N ARG A 50 -6.87 5.10 16.39
CA ARG A 50 -5.94 6.21 16.18
C ARG A 50 -4.52 5.74 15.87
N PHE A 51 -4.08 4.69 16.52
CA PHE A 51 -2.73 4.14 16.30
C PHE A 51 -2.60 3.60 14.89
N PHE A 52 -3.65 2.97 14.41
CA PHE A 52 -3.70 2.46 13.06
C PHE A 52 -3.65 3.59 12.03
N LEU A 53 -4.46 4.64 12.23
CA LEU A 53 -4.45 5.80 11.36
C LEU A 53 -3.07 6.47 11.33
N GLN A 54 -2.43 6.60 12.49
CA GLN A 54 -1.10 7.19 12.59
C GLN A 54 -0.06 6.35 11.85
N ALA A 55 -0.12 5.02 11.98
CA ALA A 55 0.78 4.12 11.28
C ALA A 55 0.64 4.26 9.75
N VAL A 56 -0.59 4.37 9.27
CA VAL A 56 -0.88 4.57 7.85
C VAL A 56 -0.31 5.90 7.35
N ARG A 57 -0.52 6.96 8.10
CA ARG A 57 0.01 8.29 7.75
C ARG A 57 1.52 8.31 7.70
N GLN A 58 2.16 7.64 8.65
CA GLN A 58 3.61 7.51 8.69
C GLN A 58 4.12 6.76 7.46
N GLN A 59 3.48 5.66 7.11
CA GLN A 59 3.85 4.89 5.92
C GLN A 59 3.67 5.71 4.64
N ASN A 60 2.56 6.45 4.52
CA ASN A 60 2.33 7.31 3.36
C ASN A 60 3.39 8.40 3.23
N SER A 61 3.85 8.96 4.36
CA SER A 61 4.93 9.95 4.37
C SER A 61 6.24 9.35 3.90
N LEU A 62 6.59 8.15 4.37
CA LEU A 62 7.79 7.43 3.93
C LEU A 62 7.73 7.11 2.43
N ARG A 63 6.58 6.68 1.93
CA ARG A 63 6.37 6.42 0.51
C ARG A 63 6.51 7.68 -0.33
N ARG A 64 6.03 8.81 0.17
CA ARG A 64 6.15 10.09 -0.52
C ARG A 64 7.62 10.50 -0.64
N ILE A 65 8.40 10.36 0.42
CA ILE A 65 9.83 10.63 0.40
C ILE A 65 10.52 9.73 -0.62
N GLN A 66 10.19 8.46 -0.64
CA GLN A 66 10.73 7.48 -1.57
C GLN A 66 10.39 7.82 -3.02
N GLU A 67 9.14 8.22 -3.29
CA GLU A 67 8.67 8.57 -4.64
C GLU A 67 9.34 9.83 -5.19
N PHE A 68 9.55 10.84 -4.36
CA PHE A 68 10.15 12.11 -4.77
C PHE A 68 11.66 12.20 -4.50
N GLY A 69 12.26 11.17 -3.91
CA GLY A 69 13.69 11.09 -3.69
C GLY A 69 14.41 10.39 -4.86
N GLU A 70 15.73 10.26 -4.71
CA GLU A 70 16.56 9.56 -5.70
C GLU A 70 16.58 8.03 -5.50
N PHE A 71 15.58 7.51 -4.81
CA PHE A 71 15.48 6.09 -4.53
C PHE A 71 14.91 5.32 -5.72
N PRO A 72 15.31 4.04 -5.89
CA PRO A 72 14.73 3.20 -6.93
C PRO A 72 13.23 3.06 -6.73
N HIS A 73 12.47 3.14 -7.80
CA HIS A 73 11.04 2.90 -7.77
C HIS A 73 10.75 1.44 -7.43
N LEU A 74 9.55 1.19 -6.89
CA LEU A 74 9.09 -0.16 -6.62
C LEU A 74 9.09 -0.99 -7.91
N SER A 75 9.51 -2.25 -7.80
CA SER A 75 9.45 -3.18 -8.91
C SER A 75 7.99 -3.46 -9.29
N SER A 76 7.78 -3.80 -10.55
CA SER A 76 6.45 -4.18 -11.04
C SER A 76 5.87 -5.38 -10.30
N GLU A 77 6.72 -6.34 -9.93
CA GLU A 77 6.31 -7.48 -9.13
C GLU A 77 5.80 -7.04 -7.75
N ARG A 78 6.48 -6.10 -7.13
CA ARG A 78 6.08 -5.60 -5.81
C ARG A 78 4.75 -4.86 -5.87
N ILE A 79 4.54 -4.07 -6.92
CA ILE A 79 3.27 -3.37 -7.15
C ILE A 79 2.12 -4.37 -7.29
N ILE A 80 2.30 -5.39 -8.11
CA ILE A 80 1.28 -6.41 -8.33
C ILE A 80 0.99 -7.20 -7.06
N GLN A 81 2.02 -7.55 -6.30
CA GLN A 81 1.86 -8.26 -5.03
C GLN A 81 1.08 -7.41 -4.03
N SER A 82 1.42 -6.13 -3.88
CA SER A 82 0.70 -5.21 -3.00
C SER A 82 -0.75 -5.04 -3.42
N CYS A 83 -0.99 -4.95 -4.73
CA CYS A 83 -2.34 -4.84 -5.28
C CYS A 83 -3.19 -6.05 -4.92
N ARG A 84 -2.63 -7.25 -5.02
CA ARG A 84 -3.32 -8.49 -4.63
C ARG A 84 -3.61 -8.55 -3.14
N GLU A 85 -2.66 -8.09 -2.32
CA GLU A 85 -2.85 -8.01 -0.87
C GLU A 85 -4.01 -7.06 -0.52
N HIS A 86 -4.06 -5.91 -1.19
CA HIS A 86 -5.16 -4.96 -1.00
C HIS A 86 -6.52 -5.56 -1.38
N LEU A 87 -6.57 -6.27 -2.49
CA LEU A 87 -7.82 -6.91 -2.94
C LEU A 87 -8.28 -7.98 -1.94
N GLU A 88 -7.37 -8.72 -1.35
CA GLU A 88 -7.68 -9.70 -0.31
C GLU A 88 -8.29 -9.02 0.92
N ILE A 89 -7.72 -7.88 1.32
CA ILE A 89 -8.26 -7.08 2.43
C ILE A 89 -9.67 -6.59 2.10
N LEU A 90 -9.88 -6.09 0.88
CA LEU A 90 -11.20 -5.63 0.44
C LEU A 90 -12.23 -6.76 0.43
N ASP A 91 -11.83 -7.96 0.04
CA ASP A 91 -12.70 -9.13 0.08
C ASP A 91 -13.13 -9.48 1.52
N ALA A 92 -12.18 -9.42 2.45
CA ALA A 92 -12.50 -9.66 3.86
C ALA A 92 -13.48 -8.62 4.40
N LEU A 93 -13.27 -7.35 4.06
CA LEU A 93 -14.19 -6.27 4.45
C LEU A 93 -15.57 -6.44 3.83
N ALA A 94 -15.64 -6.85 2.57
CA ALA A 94 -16.90 -7.08 1.88
C ALA A 94 -17.71 -8.22 2.52
N ARG A 95 -17.02 -9.23 3.07
CA ARG A 95 -17.68 -10.34 3.78
C ARG A 95 -18.06 -9.97 5.22
N GLY A 96 -17.68 -8.80 5.70
CA GLY A 96 -17.88 -8.41 7.09
C GLY A 96 -16.90 -9.06 8.06
N ASP A 97 -15.83 -9.67 7.59
CA ASP A 97 -14.80 -10.29 8.41
C ASP A 97 -13.75 -9.26 8.81
N ARG A 98 -14.12 -8.43 9.78
CA ARG A 98 -13.28 -7.32 10.22
C ARG A 98 -11.98 -7.78 10.87
N HIS A 99 -12.02 -8.81 11.69
CA HIS A 99 -10.83 -9.32 12.36
C HIS A 99 -9.79 -9.81 11.36
N TRP A 100 -10.24 -10.53 10.34
CA TRP A 100 -9.34 -11.01 9.29
C TRP A 100 -8.79 -9.86 8.47
N ALA A 101 -9.63 -8.88 8.14
CA ALA A 101 -9.20 -7.70 7.40
C ALA A 101 -8.12 -6.92 8.17
N GLU A 102 -8.30 -6.73 9.47
CA GLU A 102 -7.32 -6.05 10.32
C GLU A 102 -6.01 -6.82 10.39
N ALA A 103 -6.06 -8.13 10.55
CA ALA A 103 -4.87 -8.97 10.58
C ALA A 103 -4.08 -8.91 9.27
N LEU A 104 -4.77 -9.01 8.14
CA LEU A 104 -4.16 -8.89 6.82
C LEU A 104 -3.52 -7.52 6.62
N LEU A 105 -4.19 -6.49 7.05
CA LEU A 105 -3.73 -5.12 6.88
C LEU A 105 -2.50 -4.83 7.74
N MET A 106 -2.49 -5.27 8.99
CA MET A 106 -1.32 -5.11 9.86
C MET A 106 -0.11 -5.84 9.27
N ARG A 107 -0.28 -7.04 8.79
CA ARG A 107 0.78 -7.79 8.13
C ARG A 107 1.28 -7.08 6.88
N HIS A 108 0.35 -6.56 6.07
CA HIS A 108 0.69 -5.81 4.86
C HIS A 108 1.55 -4.59 5.18
N LEU A 109 1.17 -3.81 6.20
CA LEU A 109 1.92 -2.64 6.63
C LEU A 109 3.30 -2.99 7.16
N GLU A 110 3.42 -4.05 7.94
CA GLU A 110 4.70 -4.54 8.45
C GLU A 110 5.64 -4.93 7.32
N LEU A 111 5.14 -5.66 6.33
CA LEU A 111 5.93 -6.08 5.18
C LEU A 111 6.37 -4.87 4.34
N ALA A 112 5.51 -3.89 4.18
CA ALA A 112 5.83 -2.66 3.45
C ALA A 112 6.95 -1.87 4.12
N VAL A 113 6.90 -1.75 5.45
CA VAL A 113 7.95 -1.06 6.22
C VAL A 113 9.28 -1.80 6.09
N ARG A 114 9.28 -3.12 6.20
CA ARG A 114 10.48 -3.93 6.03
C ARG A 114 11.07 -3.81 4.64
N TYR A 115 10.21 -3.75 3.62
CA TYR A 115 10.63 -3.59 2.24
C TYR A 115 11.32 -2.24 2.03
N ILE A 116 10.75 -1.15 2.55
CA ILE A 116 11.34 0.18 2.48
C ILE A 116 12.71 0.21 3.18
N ALA A 117 12.80 -0.35 4.38
CA ALA A 117 14.06 -0.41 5.14
C ALA A 117 15.14 -1.20 4.39
N ALA A 118 14.77 -2.31 3.75
CA ALA A 118 15.69 -3.13 2.97
C ALA A 118 16.21 -2.36 1.75
N GLU A 119 15.35 -1.61 1.05
CA GLU A 119 15.75 -0.80 -0.09
C GLU A 119 16.69 0.34 0.32
N ASP A 120 16.39 1.02 1.42
CA ASP A 120 17.24 2.09 1.94
C ASP A 120 18.64 1.54 2.30
N SER A 121 18.71 0.39 2.94
CA SER A 121 19.97 -0.27 3.28
C SER A 121 20.75 -0.64 2.02
N ALA A 122 20.10 -1.19 1.00
CA ALA A 122 20.73 -1.54 -0.26
C ALA A 122 21.23 -0.30 -1.01
N ALA A 123 20.46 0.79 -1.01
CA ALA A 123 20.86 2.05 -1.62
C ALA A 123 22.07 2.65 -0.92
N SER A 124 22.11 2.61 0.42
CA SER A 124 23.25 3.08 1.21
C SER A 124 24.52 2.29 0.91
N LYS A 125 24.41 0.97 0.79
CA LYS A 125 25.54 0.11 0.46
C LYS A 125 26.06 0.39 -0.95
N ARG A 126 25.19 0.63 -1.92
CA ARG A 126 25.59 0.99 -3.28
C ARG A 126 26.32 2.32 -3.32
N ALA A 127 25.83 3.32 -2.59
CA ALA A 127 26.47 4.62 -2.51
C ALA A 127 27.87 4.53 -1.89
N ALA A 128 28.02 3.76 -0.80
CA ALA A 128 29.30 3.55 -0.16
C ALA A 128 30.30 2.82 -1.08
N ALA A 129 29.83 1.88 -1.90
CA ALA A 129 30.68 1.13 -2.82
C ALA A 129 31.15 1.97 -4.02
N SER A 130 30.45 3.06 -4.33
CA SER A 130 30.80 3.97 -5.44
C SER A 130 31.87 4.97 -5.08
N ASP A 131 32.15 5.18 -3.81
CA ASP A 131 33.18 6.08 -3.30
C ASP A 131 34.50 5.33 -3.13
#